data_a593166f83842767e4baacbb42b68a18
#
_entry.id   a593166f83842767e4baacbb42b68a18
#
_cell.length_a   1.000
_cell.length_b   1.000
_cell.length_c   1.000
_cell.angle_alpha   90.00
_cell.angle_beta   90.00
_cell.angle_gamma   90.00
#
_symmetry.space_group_name_H-M   'P 1'
#
loop_
_entity.id
_entity.type
_entity.pdbx_description
1 polymer ?
#
loop_
_entity_poly.entity_id
_entity_poly.type
_entity_poly.pdbx_seq_one_letter_code
_entity_poly.pdbx_strand_id
1 'polypeptide(L)'
;NVKNLIRVGSAGAINKDLKLHDIVIGMGACTDSNYASQYNLPGTFAPIASYELMQKAVEVAKEQGTKVAVGNILSSDVFYSDAGLDNLAKWQKMGVLCVEMEAAALYMNAARAGVNALTILTISDCPLTGEETTSHERQVAFTKMMEIALELA
;
A
#
# COMPACT_ATOMS: atom_id res chain seq x y z
N ASN A 1 -25.07 0.21 0.92
CA ASN A 1 -24.40 -0.92 1.57
C ASN A 1 -23.09 -1.25 0.85
N VAL A 2 -22.00 -0.55 1.23
CA VAL A 2 -20.66 -0.81 0.72
C VAL A 2 -20.18 -2.13 1.31
N LYS A 3 -19.65 -3.03 0.47
CA LYS A 3 -19.05 -4.30 0.90
C LYS A 3 -17.53 -4.29 0.79
N ASN A 4 -17.01 -3.65 -0.25
CA ASN A 4 -15.59 -3.63 -0.57
C ASN A 4 -15.09 -2.19 -0.66
N LEU A 5 -13.95 -1.93 -0.07
CA LEU A 5 -13.20 -0.68 -0.14
C LEU A 5 -11.85 -0.94 -0.81
N ILE A 6 -11.64 -0.40 -2.00
CA ILE A 6 -10.41 -0.60 -2.74
C ILE A 6 -9.72 0.74 -2.91
N ARG A 7 -8.56 0.88 -2.28
CA ARG A 7 -7.69 2.04 -2.44
C ARG A 7 -6.73 1.80 -3.61
N VAL A 8 -6.67 2.75 -4.51
CA VAL A 8 -5.63 2.85 -5.53
C VAL A 8 -4.82 4.12 -5.27
N GLY A 9 -3.52 4.07 -5.39
CA GLY A 9 -2.67 5.21 -5.10
C GLY A 9 -1.22 5.01 -5.49
N SER A 10 -0.40 6.04 -5.27
CA SER A 10 1.04 5.99 -5.43
C SER A 10 1.74 5.65 -4.12
N ALA A 11 2.98 5.15 -4.21
CA ALA A 11 3.83 4.86 -3.07
C ALA A 11 5.32 5.02 -3.40
N GLY A 12 6.11 5.34 -2.39
CA GLY A 12 7.57 5.33 -2.48
C GLY A 12 8.13 3.95 -2.20
N ALA A 13 8.99 3.42 -3.08
CA ALA A 13 9.64 2.13 -2.88
C ALA A 13 10.60 2.16 -1.69
N ILE A 14 10.48 1.19 -0.80
CA ILE A 14 11.44 0.92 0.28
C ILE A 14 12.29 -0.30 -0.09
N ASN A 15 11.68 -1.33 -0.63
CA ASN A 15 12.38 -2.53 -1.09
C ASN A 15 13.20 -2.22 -2.35
N LYS A 16 14.47 -2.62 -2.33
CA LYS A 16 15.45 -2.35 -3.41
C LYS A 16 15.14 -3.06 -4.74
N ASP A 17 14.31 -4.10 -4.72
CA ASP A 17 13.94 -4.88 -5.89
C ASP A 17 12.75 -4.26 -6.65
N LEU A 18 12.09 -3.26 -6.04
CA LEU A 18 11.02 -2.49 -6.67
C LEU A 18 11.58 -1.32 -7.49
N LYS A 19 10.94 -1.09 -8.62
CA LYS A 19 11.26 -0.01 -9.56
C LYS A 19 10.06 0.90 -9.78
N LEU A 20 10.32 2.07 -10.37
CA LEU A 20 9.24 2.96 -10.83
C LEU A 20 8.25 2.19 -11.71
N HIS A 21 6.97 2.46 -11.52
CA HIS A 21 5.83 1.84 -12.18
C HIS A 21 5.49 0.40 -11.74
N ASP A 22 6.28 -0.23 -10.87
CA ASP A 22 5.90 -1.52 -10.28
C ASP A 22 4.61 -1.38 -9.47
N ILE A 23 3.81 -2.46 -9.48
CA ILE A 23 2.54 -2.53 -8.74
C ILE A 23 2.74 -3.34 -7.47
N VAL A 24 2.26 -2.79 -6.35
CA VAL A 24 2.29 -3.42 -5.04
C VAL A 24 0.87 -3.62 -4.53
N ILE A 25 0.59 -4.83 -4.06
CA ILE A 25 -0.64 -5.18 -3.33
C ILE A 25 -0.29 -5.25 -1.85
N GLY A 26 -0.90 -4.39 -1.06
CA GLY A 26 -0.67 -4.31 0.38
C GLY A 26 -1.39 -5.42 1.14
N MET A 27 -0.68 -6.52 1.44
CA MET A 27 -1.20 -7.63 2.23
C MET A 27 -1.43 -7.24 3.70
N GLY A 28 -0.52 -6.48 4.26
CA GLY A 28 -0.61 -5.86 5.58
C GLY A 28 -0.01 -4.46 5.55
N ALA A 29 -0.42 -3.60 6.44
CA ALA A 29 0.07 -2.25 6.55
C ALA A 29 0.67 -1.99 7.93
N CYS A 30 1.99 -1.93 7.99
CA CYS A 30 2.69 -1.37 9.14
C CYS A 30 2.36 0.11 9.28
N THR A 31 2.46 0.67 10.47
CA THR A 31 2.26 2.11 10.64
C THR A 31 3.06 2.65 11.81
N ASP A 32 3.47 3.91 11.71
CA ASP A 32 4.00 4.73 12.78
C ASP A 32 2.95 5.66 13.41
N SER A 33 1.71 5.58 12.91
CA SER A 33 0.57 6.39 13.37
C SER A 33 0.00 5.87 14.68
N ASN A 34 -0.50 6.80 15.50
CA ASN A 34 -1.31 6.48 16.68
C ASN A 34 -2.80 6.30 16.35
N TYR A 35 -3.16 6.08 15.08
CA TYR A 35 -4.54 6.00 14.61
C TYR A 35 -5.38 4.95 15.37
N ALA A 36 -4.79 3.80 15.71
CA ALA A 36 -5.46 2.71 16.40
C ALA A 36 -5.91 3.05 17.83
N SER A 37 -5.34 4.10 18.46
CA SER A 37 -5.67 4.49 19.83
C SER A 37 -7.16 4.78 20.03
N GLN A 38 -7.86 5.27 19.01
CA GLN A 38 -9.31 5.55 19.05
C GLN A 38 -10.16 4.31 19.34
N TYR A 39 -9.67 3.11 19.03
CA TYR A 39 -10.41 1.86 19.25
C TYR A 39 -10.25 1.30 20.67
N ASN A 40 -9.33 1.86 21.46
CA ASN A 40 -9.07 1.49 22.84
C ASN A 40 -8.91 -0.03 23.05
N LEU A 41 -8.19 -0.69 22.14
CA LEU A 41 -7.93 -2.12 22.21
C LEU A 41 -6.88 -2.43 23.31
N PRO A 42 -7.01 -3.59 24.00
CA PRO A 42 -6.03 -4.00 25.00
C PRO A 42 -4.75 -4.63 24.39
N GLY A 43 -4.29 -4.11 23.26
CA GLY A 43 -3.13 -4.63 22.51
C GLY A 43 -2.91 -3.90 21.21
N THR A 44 -2.10 -4.49 20.31
CA THR A 44 -1.79 -3.94 19.00
C THR A 44 -2.61 -4.64 17.92
N PHE A 45 -3.33 -3.87 17.13
CA PHE A 45 -4.06 -4.38 15.96
C PHE A 45 -3.12 -4.55 14.77
N ALA A 46 -3.28 -5.64 14.03
CA ALA A 46 -2.58 -5.89 12.77
C ALA A 46 -3.47 -5.47 11.58
N PRO A 47 -3.20 -4.33 10.92
CA PRO A 47 -3.97 -3.90 9.75
C PRO A 47 -3.66 -4.81 8.56
N ILE A 48 -4.62 -5.65 8.17
CA ILE A 48 -4.47 -6.59 7.05
C ILE A 48 -5.56 -6.40 6.01
N ALA A 49 -5.24 -6.69 4.77
CA ALA A 49 -6.19 -6.74 3.67
C ALA A 49 -7.17 -7.91 3.80
N SER A 50 -8.32 -7.81 3.15
CA SER A 50 -9.22 -8.94 2.98
C SER A 50 -8.61 -9.97 2.04
N TYR A 51 -8.48 -11.20 2.51
CA TYR A 51 -7.82 -12.28 1.78
C TYR A 51 -8.44 -12.52 0.39
N GLU A 52 -9.78 -12.58 0.33
CA GLU A 52 -10.51 -12.81 -0.93
C GLU A 52 -10.24 -11.72 -1.97
N LEU A 53 -10.24 -10.44 -1.55
CA LEU A 53 -9.92 -9.34 -2.47
C LEU A 53 -8.46 -9.40 -2.92
N MET A 54 -7.56 -9.71 -2.02
CA MET A 54 -6.13 -9.82 -2.33
C MET A 54 -5.88 -10.96 -3.32
N GLN A 55 -6.46 -12.13 -3.09
CA GLN A 55 -6.33 -13.29 -3.98
C GLN A 55 -6.87 -12.96 -5.37
N LYS A 56 -8.07 -12.40 -5.46
CA LYS A 56 -8.67 -11.99 -6.74
C LYS A 56 -7.80 -10.97 -7.48
N ALA A 57 -7.23 -9.98 -6.76
CA ALA A 57 -6.34 -9.00 -7.39
C ALA A 57 -5.08 -9.64 -7.99
N VAL A 58 -4.49 -10.61 -7.30
CA VAL A 58 -3.33 -11.37 -7.82
C VAL A 58 -3.72 -12.19 -9.06
N GLU A 59 -4.88 -12.84 -9.06
CA GLU A 59 -5.38 -13.60 -10.20
C GLU A 59 -5.62 -12.69 -11.41
N VAL A 60 -6.30 -11.56 -11.23
CA VAL A 60 -6.54 -10.56 -12.29
C VAL A 60 -5.22 -10.02 -12.85
N ALA A 61 -4.27 -9.67 -11.98
CA ALA A 61 -2.97 -9.19 -12.43
C ALA A 61 -2.24 -10.25 -13.29
N LYS A 62 -2.32 -11.51 -12.90
CA LYS A 62 -1.75 -12.63 -13.65
C LYS A 62 -2.42 -12.80 -15.02
N GLU A 63 -3.75 -12.72 -15.09
CA GLU A 63 -4.51 -12.81 -16.34
C GLU A 63 -4.18 -11.66 -17.30
N GLN A 64 -3.93 -10.48 -16.76
CA GLN A 64 -3.51 -9.30 -17.53
C GLN A 64 -2.01 -9.29 -17.88
N GLY A 65 -1.24 -10.29 -17.44
CA GLY A 65 0.21 -10.34 -17.64
C GLY A 65 0.97 -9.25 -16.86
N THR A 66 0.36 -8.71 -15.81
CA THR A 66 0.95 -7.65 -14.98
C THR A 66 1.65 -8.25 -13.77
N LYS A 67 2.97 -7.98 -13.64
CA LYS A 67 3.73 -8.38 -12.46
C LYS A 67 3.33 -7.52 -11.26
N VAL A 68 3.07 -8.16 -10.13
CA VAL A 68 2.77 -7.49 -8.87
C VAL A 68 3.66 -8.03 -7.74
N ALA A 69 4.01 -7.16 -6.80
CA ALA A 69 4.61 -7.55 -5.53
C ALA A 69 3.52 -7.56 -4.45
N VAL A 70 3.50 -8.58 -3.59
CA VAL A 70 2.52 -8.71 -2.51
C VAL A 70 3.27 -8.81 -1.19
N GLY A 71 2.91 -7.98 -0.23
CA GLY A 71 3.55 -8.00 1.09
C GLY A 71 3.19 -6.82 1.97
N ASN A 72 3.94 -6.66 3.06
CA ASN A 72 3.74 -5.54 3.97
C ASN A 72 4.13 -4.21 3.33
N ILE A 73 3.29 -3.21 3.57
CA ILE A 73 3.57 -1.81 3.23
C ILE A 73 3.62 -0.99 4.51
N LEU A 74 4.07 0.26 4.43
CA LEU A 74 4.10 1.20 5.55
C LEU A 74 3.14 2.35 5.29
N SER A 75 2.24 2.62 6.22
CA SER A 75 1.49 3.87 6.28
C SER A 75 2.13 4.79 7.32
N SER A 76 2.73 5.90 6.86
CA SER A 76 3.41 6.88 7.71
C SER A 76 2.62 8.16 7.83
N ASP A 77 2.61 8.75 9.03
CA ASP A 77 1.94 10.05 9.27
C ASP A 77 2.75 11.23 8.73
N VAL A 78 4.06 11.03 8.51
CA VAL A 78 4.97 12.11 8.12
C VAL A 78 5.69 11.77 6.83
N PHE A 79 5.49 12.60 5.79
CA PHE A 79 6.17 12.43 4.51
C PHE A 79 7.62 12.94 4.56
N TYR A 80 7.83 14.11 5.12
CA TYR A 80 9.15 14.69 5.32
C TYR A 80 9.51 14.66 6.80
N SER A 81 10.34 13.70 7.20
CA SER A 81 10.77 13.48 8.59
C SER A 81 12.12 14.12 8.85
N ASP A 82 12.34 14.67 10.05
CA ASP A 82 13.65 15.16 10.51
C ASP A 82 14.70 14.04 10.55
N ALA A 83 14.27 12.79 10.76
CA ALA A 83 15.15 11.60 10.69
C ALA A 83 15.56 11.25 9.25
N GLY A 84 15.00 11.95 8.24
CA GLY A 84 15.29 11.69 6.85
C GLY A 84 14.98 10.25 6.44
N LEU A 85 15.92 9.64 5.70
CA LEU A 85 15.76 8.28 5.15
C LEU A 85 16.12 7.16 6.12
N ASP A 86 16.68 7.47 7.29
CA ASP A 86 17.15 6.46 8.25
C ASP A 86 16.02 5.55 8.75
N ASN A 87 14.83 6.12 8.95
CA ASN A 87 13.67 5.33 9.37
C ASN A 87 13.20 4.38 8.25
N LEU A 88 13.21 4.82 7.00
CA LEU A 88 12.86 3.95 5.88
C LEU A 88 13.83 2.78 5.73
N ALA A 89 15.13 3.01 5.97
CA ALA A 89 16.13 1.94 5.96
C ALA A 89 15.89 0.88 7.04
N LYS A 90 15.33 1.25 8.19
CA LYS A 90 14.91 0.28 9.22
C LYS A 90 13.75 -0.59 8.74
N TRP A 91 12.74 0.01 8.11
CA TRP A 91 11.61 -0.70 7.52
C TRP A 91 12.04 -1.61 6.37
N GLN A 92 13.01 -1.18 5.56
CA GLN A 92 13.59 -2.01 4.50
C GLN A 92 14.17 -3.31 5.07
N LYS A 93 14.89 -3.25 6.19
CA LYS A 93 15.46 -4.44 6.86
C LYS A 93 14.39 -5.42 7.35
N MET A 94 13.17 -4.95 7.58
CA MET A 94 12.02 -5.77 7.96
C MET A 94 11.24 -6.30 6.75
N GLY A 95 11.71 -6.07 5.53
CA GLY A 95 11.08 -6.56 4.31
C GLY A 95 9.84 -5.78 3.86
N VAL A 96 9.64 -4.56 4.39
CA VAL A 96 8.54 -3.70 3.96
C VAL A 96 8.78 -3.21 2.53
N LEU A 97 7.74 -3.29 1.68
CA LEU A 97 7.84 -3.05 0.24
C LEU A 97 7.90 -1.57 -0.11
N CYS A 98 6.97 -0.79 0.41
CA CYS A 98 6.83 0.61 0.05
C CYS A 98 6.15 1.41 1.17
N VAL A 99 6.17 2.74 1.06
CA VAL A 99 5.54 3.68 1.98
C VAL A 99 4.46 4.50 1.28
N GLU A 100 3.35 4.66 1.97
CA GLU A 100 2.21 5.53 1.65
C GLU A 100 1.63 6.08 2.97
N MET A 101 0.42 6.61 3.00
CA MET A 101 -0.06 7.34 4.19
C MET A 101 -1.47 6.93 4.68
N GLU A 102 -2.17 5.97 4.06
CA GLU A 102 -3.60 5.74 4.34
C GLU A 102 -4.02 4.28 4.58
N ALA A 103 -3.28 3.31 4.05
CA ALA A 103 -3.74 1.92 4.01
C ALA A 103 -4.00 1.30 5.39
N ALA A 104 -3.16 1.60 6.38
CA ALA A 104 -3.34 1.08 7.73
C ALA A 104 -4.66 1.56 8.33
N ALA A 105 -4.98 2.85 8.20
CA ALA A 105 -6.24 3.41 8.67
C ALA A 105 -7.45 2.82 7.91
N LEU A 106 -7.33 2.64 6.59
CA LEU A 106 -8.36 2.00 5.78
C LEU A 106 -8.67 0.58 6.27
N TYR A 107 -7.63 -0.24 6.49
CA TYR A 107 -7.80 -1.61 6.96
C TYR A 107 -8.40 -1.68 8.36
N MET A 108 -7.99 -0.79 9.28
CA MET A 108 -8.57 -0.69 10.61
C MET A 108 -10.05 -0.32 10.57
N ASN A 109 -10.40 0.72 9.79
CA ASN A 109 -11.79 1.16 9.64
C ASN A 109 -12.67 0.08 8.99
N ALA A 110 -12.18 -0.58 7.95
CA ALA A 110 -12.90 -1.67 7.29
C ALA A 110 -13.17 -2.83 8.24
N ALA A 111 -12.15 -3.26 8.99
CA ALA A 111 -12.31 -4.30 10.00
C ALA A 111 -13.36 -3.91 11.07
N ARG A 112 -13.30 -2.66 11.57
CA ARG A 112 -14.26 -2.15 12.55
C ARG A 112 -15.70 -2.09 11.99
N ALA A 113 -15.85 -1.80 10.71
CA ALA A 113 -17.15 -1.72 10.02
C ALA A 113 -17.65 -3.06 9.49
N GLY A 114 -16.86 -4.13 9.56
CA GLY A 114 -17.22 -5.45 9.02
C GLY A 114 -17.31 -5.47 7.49
N VAL A 115 -16.48 -4.70 6.81
CA VAL A 115 -16.38 -4.65 5.34
C VAL A 115 -14.97 -5.03 4.86
N ASN A 116 -14.87 -5.42 3.60
CA ASN A 116 -13.59 -5.79 3.00
C ASN A 116 -12.77 -4.56 2.60
N ALA A 117 -11.44 -4.68 2.65
CA ALA A 117 -10.55 -3.64 2.15
C ALA A 117 -9.31 -4.23 1.45
N LEU A 118 -8.84 -3.50 0.44
CA LEU A 118 -7.59 -3.78 -0.26
C LEU A 118 -6.93 -2.48 -0.71
N THR A 119 -5.60 -2.44 -0.69
CA THR A 119 -4.79 -1.35 -1.24
C THR A 119 -3.92 -1.87 -2.37
N ILE A 120 -3.99 -1.22 -3.52
CA ILE A 120 -3.17 -1.48 -4.72
C ILE A 120 -2.44 -0.19 -5.04
N LEU A 121 -1.12 -0.26 -5.19
CA LEU A 121 -0.25 0.91 -5.32
C LEU A 121 0.62 0.80 -6.56
N THR A 122 0.91 1.94 -7.18
CA THR A 122 1.97 2.05 -8.18
C THR A 122 3.16 2.81 -7.59
N ILE A 123 4.36 2.29 -7.77
CA ILE A 123 5.59 2.95 -7.31
C ILE A 123 5.82 4.21 -8.14
N SER A 124 5.77 5.36 -7.48
CA SER A 124 5.97 6.68 -8.07
C SER A 124 7.38 7.24 -7.88
N ASP A 125 8.06 6.79 -6.85
CA ASP A 125 9.39 7.25 -6.46
C ASP A 125 10.11 6.18 -5.64
N CYS A 126 11.43 6.33 -5.57
CA CYS A 126 12.29 5.50 -4.73
C CYS A 126 13.06 6.42 -3.77
N PRO A 127 12.52 6.74 -2.58
CA PRO A 127 13.11 7.73 -1.69
C PRO A 127 14.56 7.43 -1.30
N LEU A 128 14.92 6.14 -1.20
CA LEU A 128 16.27 5.72 -0.83
C LEU A 128 17.30 5.91 -1.97
N THR A 129 16.88 6.02 -3.22
CA THR A 129 17.76 6.24 -4.39
C THR A 129 17.60 7.63 -5.00
N GLY A 130 16.52 8.33 -4.68
CA GLY A 130 16.18 9.64 -5.23
C GLY A 130 15.54 9.61 -6.62
N GLU A 131 15.18 8.41 -7.14
CA GLU A 131 14.45 8.27 -8.40
C GLU A 131 12.97 8.62 -8.19
N GLU A 132 12.40 9.36 -9.14
CA GLU A 132 10.97 9.73 -9.11
C GLU A 132 10.37 9.82 -10.52
N THR A 133 9.05 9.62 -10.59
CA THR A 133 8.27 9.86 -11.80
C THR A 133 7.89 11.32 -11.93
N THR A 134 7.69 11.80 -13.16
CA THR A 134 7.14 13.13 -13.41
C THR A 134 5.66 13.20 -13.05
N SER A 135 5.14 14.42 -12.84
CA SER A 135 3.71 14.63 -12.60
C SER A 135 2.85 14.11 -13.78
N HIS A 136 3.35 14.23 -15.00
CA HIS A 136 2.66 13.74 -16.19
C HIS A 136 2.58 12.21 -16.20
N GLU A 137 3.67 11.51 -15.88
CA GLU A 137 3.68 10.04 -15.78
C GLU A 137 2.68 9.55 -14.73
N ARG A 138 2.59 10.22 -13.57
CA ARG A 138 1.61 9.87 -12.53
C ARG A 138 0.16 10.00 -13.01
N GLN A 139 -0.12 10.95 -13.92
CA GLN A 139 -1.48 11.13 -14.46
C GLN A 139 -1.85 10.09 -15.51
N VAL A 140 -0.92 9.64 -16.35
CA VAL A 140 -1.23 8.84 -17.54
C VAL A 140 -0.74 7.39 -17.49
N ALA A 141 0.23 7.06 -16.64
CA ALA A 141 0.89 5.76 -16.65
C ALA A 141 0.41 4.79 -15.55
N PHE A 142 -0.43 5.23 -14.61
CA PHE A 142 -0.86 4.42 -13.48
C PHE A 142 -2.20 3.70 -13.73
N THR A 143 -2.49 3.39 -14.99
CA THR A 143 -3.76 2.77 -15.39
C THR A 143 -3.86 1.30 -15.00
N LYS A 144 -2.76 0.55 -15.03
CA LYS A 144 -2.77 -0.90 -14.73
C LYS A 144 -3.31 -1.24 -13.34
N MET A 145 -2.95 -0.47 -12.30
CA MET A 145 -3.50 -0.69 -10.96
C MET A 145 -5.00 -0.41 -10.91
N MET A 146 -5.46 0.59 -11.68
CA MET A 146 -6.88 0.94 -11.76
C MET A 146 -7.67 -0.14 -12.50
N GLU A 147 -7.13 -0.70 -13.56
CA GLU A 147 -7.72 -1.81 -14.31
C GLU A 147 -7.89 -3.04 -13.41
N ILE A 148 -6.85 -3.40 -12.63
CA ILE A 148 -6.96 -4.47 -11.64
C ILE A 148 -8.06 -4.16 -10.62
N ALA A 149 -8.09 -2.94 -10.08
CA ALA A 149 -9.07 -2.55 -9.07
C ALA A 149 -10.51 -2.59 -9.58
N LEU A 150 -10.75 -2.21 -10.84
CA LEU A 150 -12.08 -2.23 -11.46
C LEU A 150 -12.62 -3.66 -11.63
N GLU A 151 -11.77 -4.63 -11.88
CA GLU A 151 -12.16 -6.06 -11.98
C GLU A 151 -12.52 -6.67 -10.60
N LEU A 152 -12.25 -5.97 -9.50
CA LEU A 152 -12.60 -6.40 -8.14
C LEU A 152 -13.98 -5.88 -7.69
N ALA A 153 -14.53 -4.91 -8.39
CA ALA A 153 -15.76 -4.21 -8.02
C ALA A 153 -17.02 -5.05 -8.18
#